data_f4020c0d91fb9b0c058b2908c2fb0daf
#
_entry.id   f4020c0d91fb9b0c058b2908c2fb0daf
#
_cell.length_a   1.000
_cell.length_b   1.000
_cell.length_c   1.000
_cell.angle_alpha   90.00
_cell.angle_beta   90.00
_cell.angle_gamma   90.00
#
_symmetry.space_group_name_H-M   'P 1'
#
loop_
_entity.id
_entity.type
_entity.pdbx_description
1 polymer ?
#
loop_
_entity_poly.entity_id
_entity_poly.type
_entity_poly.pdbx_seq_one_letter_code
_entity_poly.pdbx_strand_id
1 'polypeptide(L)'
;YQHTLYNNVEGKPQVVVVGAGPGGLFAALRLIELGLRPVIVERGKDVRERKKDLAQISRQQLVNPESNYSFGEGGAGAYSDGKLYTRSKKRGNVDKILNVFCQHGASTSILVDAHPHIGTDKLPRVIENMRNTIIQCGGEVHFETRMDALLIEKDEVKGIETNTGKTFLGPVILATGHSARDVYRWLAANNVEIEAKGIAVGVRLEHPATLIDQIQYHNRNGRGKYLPAAEYSFVNQVDGRGVYSFCMCPGGFVVPAASGPEQIVVNGMSPSNRGSRWSNSGMVVELRPEDIEQFTIDNLQFTISMQHDSAANCQLPTVNSQLSMMYFQEYLERLCWQQGNMKQTAPAQRMADFTKKKLSYDLPETSYAPGLVSSPLHFWICLLYTSDAADE
;
A
#
# COMPACT_ATOMS: atom_id res chain seq x y z
N TYR A 1 -14.43 19.91 17.38
CA TYR A 1 -13.28 19.06 17.62
C TYR A 1 -12.36 19.64 18.69
N GLN A 2 -11.58 18.78 19.31
CA GLN A 2 -10.60 19.21 20.32
C GLN A 2 -9.29 19.63 19.64
N HIS A 3 -8.80 20.81 19.99
CA HIS A 3 -7.53 21.32 19.50
C HIS A 3 -6.35 20.68 20.23
N THR A 4 -5.36 20.22 19.48
CA THR A 4 -4.05 19.88 20.01
C THR A 4 -3.14 21.13 19.88
N LEU A 5 -2.48 21.50 20.98
CA LEU A 5 -1.52 22.62 20.96
C LEU A 5 -0.15 22.12 20.48
N TYR A 6 0.38 22.82 19.49
CA TYR A 6 1.70 22.58 18.96
C TYR A 6 2.59 23.80 19.23
N ASN A 7 3.59 23.62 20.10
CA ASN A 7 4.49 24.69 20.47
C ASN A 7 5.68 24.77 19.49
N ASN A 8 6.35 25.93 19.45
CA ASN A 8 7.59 26.06 18.70
C ASN A 8 8.68 25.18 19.30
N VAL A 9 9.33 24.37 18.46
CA VAL A 9 10.41 23.44 18.81
C VAL A 9 11.73 23.77 18.15
N GLU A 10 11.86 24.96 17.59
CA GLU A 10 13.13 25.47 17.05
C GLU A 10 14.22 25.41 18.12
N GLY A 11 15.41 24.91 17.77
CA GLY A 11 16.51 24.73 18.70
C GLY A 11 16.36 23.62 19.76
N LYS A 12 15.26 22.85 19.73
CA LYS A 12 15.05 21.68 20.60
C LYS A 12 15.80 20.46 20.07
N PRO A 13 16.02 19.42 20.92
CA PRO A 13 16.65 18.18 20.48
C PRO A 13 15.93 17.58 19.26
N GLN A 14 16.75 17.18 18.28
CA GLN A 14 16.29 16.68 17.00
C GLN A 14 15.97 15.18 17.05
N VAL A 15 14.89 14.78 16.36
CA VAL A 15 14.56 13.38 16.05
C VAL A 15 14.33 13.26 14.55
N VAL A 16 15.01 12.31 13.93
CA VAL A 16 14.89 12.04 12.49
C VAL A 16 13.71 11.10 12.25
N VAL A 17 12.83 11.45 11.34
CA VAL A 17 11.68 10.63 10.93
C VAL A 17 11.85 10.26 9.45
N VAL A 18 11.99 8.97 9.17
CA VAL A 18 12.16 8.46 7.81
C VAL A 18 10.81 8.06 7.24
N GLY A 19 10.31 8.87 6.28
CA GLY A 19 9.02 8.72 5.61
C GLY A 19 7.99 9.75 6.07
N ALA A 20 7.36 10.41 5.10
CA ALA A 20 6.26 11.37 5.30
C ALA A 20 4.87 10.73 5.08
N GLY A 21 4.75 9.42 5.27
CA GLY A 21 3.47 8.73 5.30
C GLY A 21 2.67 9.05 6.57
N PRO A 22 1.49 8.43 6.76
CA PRO A 22 0.67 8.69 7.97
C PRO A 22 1.45 8.49 9.27
N GLY A 23 2.23 7.39 9.36
CA GLY A 23 3.06 7.11 10.53
C GLY A 23 4.06 8.23 10.82
N GLY A 24 4.77 8.73 9.82
CA GLY A 24 5.77 9.78 9.97
C GLY A 24 5.17 11.13 10.31
N LEU A 25 4.07 11.52 9.65
CA LEU A 25 3.40 12.80 9.93
C LEU A 25 2.84 12.85 11.36
N PHE A 26 2.18 11.77 11.82
CA PHE A 26 1.68 11.69 13.20
C PHE A 26 2.82 11.58 14.22
N ALA A 27 3.91 10.87 13.89
CA ALA A 27 5.11 10.85 14.74
C ALA A 27 5.69 12.26 14.90
N ALA A 28 5.82 13.02 13.82
CA ALA A 28 6.33 14.39 13.85
C ALA A 28 5.45 15.33 14.68
N LEU A 29 4.13 15.29 14.51
CA LEU A 29 3.21 16.07 15.34
C LEU A 29 3.32 15.68 16.81
N ARG A 30 3.47 14.39 17.10
CA ARG A 30 3.64 13.92 18.48
C ARG A 30 4.98 14.38 19.09
N LEU A 31 6.06 14.38 18.31
CA LEU A 31 7.36 14.91 18.74
C LEU A 31 7.26 16.39 19.14
N ILE A 32 6.53 17.20 18.35
CA ILE A 32 6.28 18.62 18.68
C ILE A 32 5.53 18.75 20.00
N GLU A 33 4.50 17.96 20.26
CA GLU A 33 3.80 17.94 21.56
C GLU A 33 4.74 17.63 22.72
N LEU A 34 5.76 16.80 22.48
CA LEU A 34 6.77 16.40 23.47
C LEU A 34 7.93 17.40 23.60
N GLY A 35 7.90 18.51 22.85
CA GLY A 35 8.99 19.51 22.85
C GLY A 35 10.24 19.05 22.13
N LEU A 36 10.13 18.12 21.16
CA LEU A 36 11.22 17.61 20.33
C LEU A 36 11.05 18.11 18.90
N ARG A 37 12.16 18.39 18.21
CA ARG A 37 12.18 18.89 16.84
C ARG A 37 12.20 17.73 15.83
N PRO A 38 11.11 17.49 15.07
CA PRO A 38 11.11 16.49 14.02
C PRO A 38 11.87 17.00 12.78
N VAL A 39 12.68 16.13 12.18
CA VAL A 39 13.25 16.30 10.85
C VAL A 39 12.82 15.11 10.02
N ILE A 40 11.89 15.35 9.09
CA ILE A 40 11.34 14.32 8.20
C ILE A 40 12.17 14.27 6.92
N VAL A 41 12.56 13.07 6.52
CA VAL A 41 13.09 12.77 5.18
C VAL A 41 12.10 11.91 4.42
N GLU A 42 11.74 12.30 3.20
CA GLU A 42 10.81 11.59 2.33
C GLU A 42 11.47 11.36 0.97
N ARG A 43 11.48 10.10 0.51
CA ARG A 43 12.10 9.72 -0.76
C ARG A 43 11.39 10.30 -1.96
N GLY A 44 10.06 10.41 -1.88
CA GLY A 44 9.24 10.92 -2.95
C GLY A 44 8.99 12.43 -2.86
N LYS A 45 8.07 12.90 -3.69
CA LYS A 45 7.71 14.31 -3.80
C LYS A 45 6.59 14.67 -2.82
N ASP A 46 6.37 15.98 -2.65
CA ASP A 46 5.21 16.47 -1.93
C ASP A 46 3.90 16.03 -2.59
N VAL A 47 2.81 16.10 -1.84
CA VAL A 47 1.52 15.55 -2.26
C VAL A 47 0.95 16.19 -3.55
N ARG A 48 1.36 17.39 -3.93
CA ARG A 48 0.92 18.03 -5.18
C ARG A 48 1.75 17.60 -6.37
N GLU A 49 3.07 17.65 -6.26
CA GLU A 49 3.99 17.25 -7.33
C GLU A 49 3.90 15.75 -7.63
N ARG A 50 3.68 14.93 -6.61
CA ARG A 50 3.45 13.49 -6.73
C ARG A 50 2.29 13.14 -7.68
N LYS A 51 1.26 14.00 -7.80
CA LYS A 51 0.15 13.79 -8.75
C LYS A 51 0.61 13.66 -10.19
N LYS A 52 1.70 14.32 -10.56
CA LYS A 52 2.27 14.24 -11.92
C LYS A 52 2.81 12.84 -12.19
N ASP A 53 3.53 12.27 -11.20
CA ASP A 53 4.07 10.92 -11.32
C ASP A 53 2.95 9.87 -11.38
N LEU A 54 1.89 10.03 -10.58
CA LEU A 54 0.71 9.16 -10.63
C LEU A 54 0.00 9.24 -11.99
N ALA A 55 -0.10 10.42 -12.58
CA ALA A 55 -0.68 10.60 -13.91
C ALA A 55 0.14 9.91 -15.01
N GLN A 56 1.48 9.85 -14.87
CA GLN A 56 2.36 9.13 -15.79
C GLN A 56 2.11 7.62 -15.76
N ILE A 57 1.85 7.03 -14.60
CA ILE A 57 1.51 5.61 -14.49
C ILE A 57 0.25 5.31 -15.32
N SER A 58 -0.79 6.14 -15.17
CA SER A 58 -2.07 5.93 -15.86
C SER A 58 -2.00 6.21 -17.37
N ARG A 59 -1.22 7.22 -17.79
CA ARG A 59 -1.18 7.69 -19.20
C ARG A 59 -0.06 7.06 -20.02
N GLN A 60 1.10 6.88 -19.41
CA GLN A 60 2.33 6.42 -20.07
C GLN A 60 2.79 5.04 -19.60
N GLN A 61 2.13 4.49 -18.58
CA GLN A 61 2.47 3.21 -17.96
C GLN A 61 3.90 3.18 -17.37
N LEU A 62 4.39 4.35 -16.93
CA LEU A 62 5.70 4.54 -16.34
C LEU A 62 5.56 4.72 -14.82
N VAL A 63 6.26 3.88 -14.07
CA VAL A 63 6.33 3.96 -12.61
C VAL A 63 7.64 4.62 -12.20
N ASN A 64 7.57 5.74 -11.51
CA ASN A 64 8.73 6.33 -10.85
C ASN A 64 9.00 5.55 -9.54
N PRO A 65 10.16 4.88 -9.39
CA PRO A 65 10.44 4.07 -8.20
C PRO A 65 10.58 4.88 -6.91
N GLU A 66 10.82 6.17 -7.00
CA GLU A 66 10.96 7.05 -5.83
C GLU A 66 9.69 7.85 -5.51
N SER A 67 8.74 7.98 -6.46
CA SER A 67 7.52 8.77 -6.28
C SER A 67 6.35 8.11 -7.03
N ASN A 68 5.45 7.46 -6.30
CA ASN A 68 4.36 6.65 -6.86
C ASN A 68 3.18 6.55 -5.88
N TYR A 69 2.31 5.54 -5.98
CA TYR A 69 1.21 5.35 -5.04
C TYR A 69 1.64 4.95 -3.63
N SER A 70 2.84 4.40 -3.46
CA SER A 70 3.39 4.02 -2.14
C SER A 70 4.30 5.08 -1.55
N PHE A 71 5.11 5.74 -2.36
CA PHE A 71 6.13 6.71 -1.95
C PHE A 71 5.74 8.14 -2.30
N GLY A 72 6.14 9.05 -1.44
CA GLY A 72 5.80 10.47 -1.46
C GLY A 72 4.94 10.87 -0.26
N GLU A 73 4.77 12.16 -0.07
CA GLU A 73 4.04 12.73 1.05
C GLU A 73 2.64 12.15 1.20
N GLY A 74 2.29 11.75 2.43
CA GLY A 74 1.05 11.06 2.78
C GLY A 74 1.06 9.55 2.50
N GLY A 75 2.15 9.02 1.91
CA GLY A 75 2.33 7.59 1.64
C GLY A 75 1.21 6.99 0.80
N ALA A 76 0.98 5.69 0.92
CA ALA A 76 -0.11 4.99 0.23
C ALA A 76 -1.51 5.48 0.66
N GLY A 77 -1.62 6.15 1.80
CA GLY A 77 -2.87 6.72 2.30
C GLY A 77 -3.36 7.94 1.54
N ALA A 78 -2.47 8.77 0.98
CA ALA A 78 -2.80 10.08 0.39
C ALA A 78 -3.86 10.00 -0.72
N TYR A 79 -3.83 8.94 -1.50
CA TYR A 79 -4.72 8.71 -2.65
C TYR A 79 -5.52 7.42 -2.46
N SER A 80 -6.04 7.20 -1.25
CA SER A 80 -6.95 6.12 -0.89
C SER A 80 -8.36 6.64 -0.64
N ASP A 81 -9.29 5.78 -0.24
CA ASP A 81 -10.60 6.19 0.28
C ASP A 81 -10.48 7.03 1.58
N GLY A 82 -9.32 6.93 2.26
CA GLY A 82 -9.11 7.62 3.52
C GLY A 82 -10.03 7.11 4.63
N LYS A 83 -10.26 5.80 4.68
CA LYS A 83 -11.03 5.16 5.75
C LYS A 83 -10.34 5.33 7.09
N LEU A 84 -11.10 5.74 8.08
CA LEU A 84 -10.63 6.00 9.44
C LEU A 84 -11.23 5.02 10.46
N TYR A 85 -12.06 4.08 10.01
CA TYR A 85 -12.63 3.06 10.87
C TYR A 85 -11.62 1.99 11.22
N THR A 86 -11.57 1.63 12.50
CA THR A 86 -10.79 0.51 13.02
C THR A 86 -11.61 -0.32 13.99
N ARG A 87 -11.48 -1.65 13.90
CA ARG A 87 -12.08 -2.58 14.89
C ARG A 87 -11.24 -2.66 16.16
N SER A 88 -9.95 -2.31 16.09
CA SER A 88 -9.06 -2.35 17.25
C SER A 88 -9.11 -1.04 18.02
N LYS A 89 -9.67 -1.10 19.25
CA LYS A 89 -9.65 0.01 20.21
C LYS A 89 -8.59 -0.15 21.30
N LYS A 90 -7.77 -1.20 21.22
CA LYS A 90 -6.82 -1.58 22.28
C LYS A 90 -5.50 -0.79 22.24
N ARG A 91 -5.15 -0.19 21.10
CA ARG A 91 -3.89 0.51 20.92
C ARG A 91 -4.13 1.92 20.42
N GLY A 92 -3.77 2.90 21.24
CA GLY A 92 -3.85 4.31 20.90
C GLY A 92 -5.26 4.92 21.05
N ASN A 93 -5.29 6.24 21.00
CA ASN A 93 -6.52 7.04 21.11
C ASN A 93 -7.01 7.43 19.71
N VAL A 94 -8.00 6.72 19.20
CA VAL A 94 -8.58 6.96 17.86
C VAL A 94 -9.25 8.35 17.81
N ASP A 95 -9.91 8.78 18.87
CA ASP A 95 -10.58 10.08 18.93
C ASP A 95 -9.57 11.23 18.76
N LYS A 96 -8.37 11.10 19.36
CA LYS A 96 -7.30 12.07 19.14
C LYS A 96 -6.90 12.17 17.67
N ILE A 97 -6.76 11.02 16.99
CA ILE A 97 -6.42 11.00 15.57
C ILE A 97 -7.48 11.70 14.71
N LEU A 98 -8.75 11.42 14.96
CA LEU A 98 -9.86 12.07 14.26
C LEU A 98 -9.89 13.59 14.52
N ASN A 99 -9.67 14.03 15.76
CA ASN A 99 -9.56 15.45 16.09
C ASN A 99 -8.38 16.13 15.39
N VAL A 100 -7.22 15.48 15.30
CA VAL A 100 -6.06 15.98 14.55
C VAL A 100 -6.40 16.15 13.07
N PHE A 101 -7.10 15.21 12.46
CA PHE A 101 -7.56 15.37 11.07
C PHE A 101 -8.52 16.55 10.91
N CYS A 102 -9.49 16.71 11.83
CA CYS A 102 -10.39 17.87 11.83
C CYS A 102 -9.64 19.18 11.98
N GLN A 103 -8.65 19.26 12.86
CA GLN A 103 -7.79 20.43 13.06
C GLN A 103 -7.04 20.82 11.79
N HIS A 104 -6.72 19.83 10.93
CA HIS A 104 -6.03 20.04 9.67
C HIS A 104 -6.96 20.09 8.45
N GLY A 105 -8.27 20.21 8.66
CA GLY A 105 -9.24 20.55 7.62
C GLY A 105 -10.11 19.39 7.13
N ALA A 106 -10.11 18.25 7.82
CA ALA A 106 -11.12 17.22 7.57
C ALA A 106 -12.50 17.68 8.11
N SER A 107 -13.57 17.14 7.53
CA SER A 107 -14.94 17.39 8.00
C SER A 107 -15.12 16.89 9.43
N THR A 108 -15.80 17.67 10.26
CA THR A 108 -16.17 17.23 11.61
C THR A 108 -17.17 16.07 11.65
N SER A 109 -17.79 15.73 10.51
CA SER A 109 -18.64 14.54 10.38
C SER A 109 -17.89 13.24 10.72
N ILE A 110 -16.57 13.18 10.50
CA ILE A 110 -15.76 12.00 10.83
C ILE A 110 -15.75 11.66 12.34
N LEU A 111 -16.13 12.61 13.19
CA LEU A 111 -16.23 12.40 14.65
C LEU A 111 -17.50 11.66 15.08
N VAL A 112 -18.53 11.65 14.22
CA VAL A 112 -19.85 11.09 14.53
C VAL A 112 -20.27 9.98 13.57
N ASP A 113 -19.62 9.88 12.42
CA ASP A 113 -19.90 8.83 11.44
C ASP A 113 -19.49 7.45 11.98
N ALA A 114 -20.31 6.44 11.77
CA ALA A 114 -20.00 5.06 12.17
C ALA A 114 -18.81 4.48 11.38
N HIS A 115 -18.70 4.83 10.10
CA HIS A 115 -17.60 4.43 9.20
C HIS A 115 -16.98 5.69 8.57
N PRO A 116 -16.21 6.47 9.36
CA PRO A 116 -15.67 7.73 8.90
C PRO A 116 -14.64 7.55 7.77
N HIS A 117 -14.71 8.45 6.78
CA HIS A 117 -13.74 8.52 5.69
C HIS A 117 -13.55 9.98 5.24
N ILE A 118 -12.43 10.28 4.59
CA ILE A 118 -12.13 11.63 4.11
C ILE A 118 -12.31 11.73 2.60
N GLY A 119 -11.86 10.73 1.87
CA GLY A 119 -11.87 10.68 0.41
C GLY A 119 -10.58 11.19 -0.24
N THR A 120 -10.25 10.58 -1.38
CA THR A 120 -9.00 10.84 -2.12
C THR A 120 -8.89 12.28 -2.66
N ASP A 121 -10.01 12.98 -2.82
CA ASP A 121 -10.08 14.37 -3.27
C ASP A 121 -9.75 15.39 -2.18
N LYS A 122 -10.00 15.08 -0.91
CA LYS A 122 -9.82 15.98 0.23
C LYS A 122 -8.55 15.68 1.04
N LEU A 123 -8.17 14.43 1.14
CA LEU A 123 -7.06 13.98 1.97
C LEU A 123 -5.70 14.66 1.64
N PRO A 124 -5.36 14.95 0.38
CA PRO A 124 -4.13 15.67 0.05
C PRO A 124 -4.00 17.04 0.72
N ARG A 125 -5.12 17.78 0.86
CA ARG A 125 -5.12 19.09 1.54
C ARG A 125 -4.91 18.95 3.04
N VAL A 126 -5.49 17.93 3.64
CA VAL A 126 -5.30 17.65 5.08
C VAL A 126 -3.84 17.31 5.36
N ILE A 127 -3.22 16.50 4.52
CA ILE A 127 -1.80 16.13 4.61
C ILE A 127 -0.91 17.38 4.47
N GLU A 128 -1.16 18.22 3.49
CA GLU A 128 -0.44 19.49 3.30
C GLU A 128 -0.55 20.40 4.54
N ASN A 129 -1.74 20.50 5.14
CA ASN A 129 -1.93 21.28 6.36
C ASN A 129 -1.16 20.70 7.55
N MET A 130 -1.09 19.37 7.69
CA MET A 130 -0.26 18.71 8.71
C MET A 130 1.22 19.06 8.53
N ARG A 131 1.76 18.97 7.31
CA ARG A 131 3.11 19.41 7.00
C ARG A 131 3.35 20.87 7.37
N ASN A 132 2.44 21.75 6.98
CA ASN A 132 2.56 23.18 7.26
C ASN A 132 2.62 23.45 8.77
N THR A 133 1.83 22.73 9.57
CA THR A 133 1.90 22.82 11.04
C THR A 133 3.29 22.38 11.54
N ILE A 134 3.84 21.28 11.03
CA ILE A 134 5.17 20.80 11.42
C ILE A 134 6.24 21.86 11.12
N ILE A 135 6.22 22.44 9.93
CA ILE A 135 7.19 23.49 9.53
C ILE A 135 7.01 24.77 10.36
N GLN A 136 5.78 25.23 10.58
CA GLN A 136 5.48 26.42 11.38
C GLN A 136 5.94 26.29 12.83
N CYS A 137 5.98 25.07 13.35
CA CYS A 137 6.48 24.79 14.68
C CYS A 137 8.01 24.61 14.77
N GLY A 138 8.75 24.80 13.68
CA GLY A 138 10.22 24.69 13.64
C GLY A 138 10.73 23.29 13.32
N GLY A 139 9.86 22.38 12.87
CA GLY A 139 10.26 21.10 12.26
C GLY A 139 10.73 21.29 10.82
N GLU A 140 11.32 20.23 10.25
CA GLU A 140 11.82 20.24 8.87
C GLU A 140 11.20 19.07 8.08
N VAL A 141 11.00 19.27 6.77
CA VAL A 141 10.58 18.23 5.82
C VAL A 141 11.43 18.32 4.56
N HIS A 142 12.15 17.24 4.26
CA HIS A 142 13.03 17.13 3.09
C HIS A 142 12.46 16.09 2.13
N PHE A 143 11.98 16.57 0.98
CA PHE A 143 11.50 15.70 -0.11
C PHE A 143 12.65 15.27 -1.01
N GLU A 144 12.41 14.23 -1.84
CA GLU A 144 13.39 13.63 -2.75
C GLU A 144 14.69 13.26 -2.01
N THR A 145 14.52 12.91 -0.73
CA THR A 145 15.60 12.59 0.21
C THR A 145 15.36 11.20 0.78
N ARG A 146 15.96 10.17 0.15
CA ARG A 146 15.87 8.78 0.57
C ARG A 146 16.93 8.46 1.59
N MET A 147 16.54 7.74 2.65
CA MET A 147 17.50 7.11 3.55
C MET A 147 18.18 5.94 2.83
N ASP A 148 19.49 5.96 2.71
CA ASP A 148 20.30 4.89 2.14
C ASP A 148 20.91 3.99 3.21
N ALA A 149 21.22 4.53 4.40
CA ALA A 149 21.79 3.78 5.52
C ALA A 149 21.39 4.36 6.87
N LEU A 150 21.39 3.51 7.90
CA LEU A 150 21.46 3.93 9.30
C LEU A 150 22.93 4.08 9.71
N LEU A 151 23.23 5.14 10.44
CA LEU A 151 24.52 5.30 11.10
C LEU A 151 24.49 4.56 12.43
N ILE A 152 25.20 3.46 12.51
CA ILE A 152 25.25 2.61 13.70
C ILE A 152 26.68 2.66 14.26
N GLU A 153 26.82 3.09 15.52
CA GLU A 153 28.08 3.12 16.26
C GLU A 153 27.88 2.41 17.60
N LYS A 154 28.68 1.38 17.86
CA LYS A 154 28.61 0.61 19.11
C LYS A 154 27.20 0.12 19.44
N ASP A 155 26.54 -0.45 18.45
CA ASP A 155 25.16 -0.97 18.50
C ASP A 155 24.06 0.09 18.79
N GLU A 156 24.39 1.38 18.65
CA GLU A 156 23.43 2.47 18.78
C GLU A 156 23.22 3.19 17.44
N VAL A 157 21.99 3.49 17.09
CA VAL A 157 21.65 4.31 15.93
C VAL A 157 21.93 5.78 16.26
N LYS A 158 22.82 6.41 15.50
CA LYS A 158 23.23 7.82 15.66
C LYS A 158 22.58 8.76 14.65
N GLY A 159 21.98 8.23 13.59
CA GLY A 159 21.37 9.01 12.52
C GLY A 159 21.19 8.21 11.24
N ILE A 160 21.11 8.93 10.14
CA ILE A 160 20.96 8.37 8.79
C ILE A 160 21.87 9.03 7.79
N GLU A 161 22.23 8.30 6.73
CA GLU A 161 22.79 8.82 5.49
C GLU A 161 21.71 8.80 4.39
N THR A 162 21.78 9.75 3.47
CA THR A 162 20.79 9.90 2.41
C THR A 162 21.41 9.91 1.01
N ASN A 163 20.61 9.60 -0.01
CA ASN A 163 20.98 9.66 -1.42
C ASN A 163 21.48 11.04 -1.90
N THR A 164 21.23 12.09 -1.13
CA THR A 164 21.71 13.45 -1.42
C THR A 164 23.10 13.71 -0.86
N GLY A 165 23.72 12.73 -0.19
CA GLY A 165 24.98 12.88 0.53
C GLY A 165 24.87 13.64 1.86
N LYS A 166 23.66 14.00 2.28
CA LYS A 166 23.44 14.63 3.60
C LYS A 166 23.29 13.58 4.68
N THR A 167 23.80 13.89 5.84
CA THR A 167 23.67 13.12 7.08
C THR A 167 22.75 13.88 8.04
N PHE A 168 21.80 13.15 8.63
CA PHE A 168 20.95 13.69 9.69
C PHE A 168 21.22 12.91 10.99
N LEU A 169 21.67 13.61 12.03
CA LEU A 169 22.04 13.01 13.32
C LEU A 169 20.88 13.07 14.31
N GLY A 170 20.78 12.08 15.20
CA GLY A 170 19.80 11.99 16.27
C GLY A 170 19.08 10.63 16.29
N PRO A 171 18.20 10.42 17.27
CA PRO A 171 17.33 9.25 17.29
C PRO A 171 16.51 9.15 16.02
N VAL A 172 16.26 7.92 15.54
CA VAL A 172 15.61 7.67 14.25
C VAL A 172 14.29 6.92 14.46
N ILE A 173 13.24 7.41 13.82
CA ILE A 173 11.95 6.72 13.69
C ILE A 173 11.82 6.26 12.23
N LEU A 174 11.82 4.94 11.99
CA LEU A 174 11.54 4.37 10.68
C LEU A 174 10.03 4.29 10.45
N ALA A 175 9.50 5.16 9.59
CA ALA A 175 8.10 5.23 9.20
C ALA A 175 7.93 5.00 7.68
N THR A 176 8.75 4.09 7.12
CA THR A 176 8.96 3.88 5.68
C THR A 176 7.81 3.16 4.97
N GLY A 177 6.85 2.62 5.72
CA GLY A 177 5.76 1.80 5.18
C GLY A 177 6.22 0.42 4.70
N HIS A 178 5.28 -0.37 4.16
CA HIS A 178 5.53 -1.75 3.77
C HIS A 178 6.23 -1.92 2.40
N SER A 179 6.26 -0.89 1.55
CA SER A 179 6.79 -1.00 0.18
C SER A 179 8.27 -0.61 0.04
N ALA A 180 8.89 -0.10 1.10
CA ALA A 180 10.31 0.28 1.13
C ALA A 180 11.21 -0.97 1.29
N ARG A 181 11.24 -1.81 0.25
CA ARG A 181 11.94 -3.10 0.26
C ARG A 181 13.45 -2.97 0.33
N ASP A 182 13.98 -1.88 -0.15
CA ASP A 182 15.39 -1.47 0.00
C ASP A 182 15.78 -1.32 1.48
N VAL A 183 14.90 -0.77 2.30
CA VAL A 183 15.12 -0.66 3.75
C VAL A 183 15.17 -2.05 4.40
N TYR A 184 14.25 -2.94 4.08
CA TYR A 184 14.29 -4.32 4.61
C TYR A 184 15.56 -5.07 4.21
N ARG A 185 15.98 -4.92 2.94
CA ARG A 185 17.26 -5.51 2.47
C ARG A 185 18.46 -4.93 3.21
N TRP A 186 18.47 -3.61 3.42
CA TRP A 186 19.52 -2.95 4.16
C TRP A 186 19.59 -3.45 5.61
N LEU A 187 18.45 -3.56 6.29
CA LEU A 187 18.36 -4.06 7.68
C LEU A 187 18.91 -5.49 7.78
N ALA A 188 18.48 -6.38 6.88
CA ALA A 188 18.96 -7.77 6.85
C ALA A 188 20.47 -7.86 6.55
N ALA A 189 20.99 -7.05 5.62
CA ALA A 189 22.41 -7.04 5.25
C ALA A 189 23.31 -6.47 6.34
N ASN A 190 22.77 -5.66 7.27
CA ASN A 190 23.50 -5.05 8.36
C ASN A 190 23.19 -5.69 9.73
N ASN A 191 22.74 -6.95 9.73
CA ASN A 191 22.48 -7.77 10.93
C ASN A 191 21.48 -7.14 11.92
N VAL A 192 20.57 -6.29 11.43
CA VAL A 192 19.43 -5.86 12.22
C VAL A 192 18.40 -6.97 12.19
N GLU A 193 17.96 -7.42 13.36
CA GLU A 193 16.98 -8.49 13.47
C GLU A 193 15.64 -8.09 12.85
N ILE A 194 15.20 -8.89 11.90
CA ILE A 194 13.88 -8.79 11.26
C ILE A 194 13.23 -10.16 11.22
N GLU A 195 11.91 -10.20 11.18
CA GLU A 195 11.11 -11.43 11.21
C GLU A 195 10.18 -11.49 10.00
N ALA A 196 10.13 -12.64 9.34
CA ALA A 196 9.14 -12.90 8.30
C ALA A 196 7.74 -13.01 8.93
N LYS A 197 6.77 -12.29 8.37
CA LYS A 197 5.37 -12.32 8.81
C LYS A 197 4.45 -12.74 7.69
N GLY A 198 3.36 -13.42 8.06
CA GLY A 198 2.30 -13.76 7.14
C GLY A 198 1.76 -12.53 6.40
N ILE A 199 1.37 -12.74 5.16
CA ILE A 199 0.75 -11.75 4.28
C ILE A 199 -0.60 -12.24 3.81
N ALA A 200 -1.37 -11.37 3.17
CA ALA A 200 -2.58 -11.74 2.47
C ALA A 200 -2.44 -11.41 0.98
N VAL A 201 -2.71 -12.38 0.13
CA VAL A 201 -2.56 -12.30 -1.31
C VAL A 201 -3.88 -12.62 -2.00
N GLY A 202 -4.18 -11.97 -3.11
CA GLY A 202 -5.39 -12.24 -3.85
C GLY A 202 -5.61 -11.30 -5.02
N VAL A 203 -6.86 -11.16 -5.40
CA VAL A 203 -7.31 -10.37 -6.54
C VAL A 203 -8.17 -9.19 -6.10
N ARG A 204 -8.29 -8.19 -6.96
CA ARG A 204 -9.27 -7.13 -6.76
C ARG A 204 -10.48 -7.36 -7.63
N LEU A 205 -11.63 -7.45 -6.98
CA LEU A 205 -12.93 -7.55 -7.62
C LEU A 205 -13.46 -6.18 -7.95
N GLU A 206 -13.98 -5.98 -9.14
CA GLU A 206 -14.65 -4.74 -9.56
C GLU A 206 -16.08 -5.05 -9.99
N HIS A 207 -17.02 -4.22 -9.57
CA HIS A 207 -18.45 -4.37 -9.86
C HIS A 207 -19.09 -3.03 -10.25
N PRO A 208 -20.22 -3.04 -10.97
CA PRO A 208 -21.11 -1.88 -11.03
C PRO A 208 -21.58 -1.52 -9.61
N ALA A 209 -21.45 -0.23 -9.21
CA ALA A 209 -21.88 0.23 -7.89
C ALA A 209 -23.37 -0.03 -7.63
N THR A 210 -24.21 0.11 -8.68
CA THR A 210 -25.65 -0.18 -8.62
C THR A 210 -25.96 -1.62 -8.25
N LEU A 211 -25.14 -2.59 -8.68
CA LEU A 211 -25.31 -4.00 -8.29
C LEU A 211 -25.13 -4.17 -6.79
N ILE A 212 -24.10 -3.56 -6.21
CA ILE A 212 -23.84 -3.64 -4.78
C ILE A 212 -24.92 -2.92 -3.99
N ASP A 213 -25.36 -1.73 -4.45
CA ASP A 213 -26.48 -1.02 -3.84
C ASP A 213 -27.77 -1.87 -3.86
N GLN A 214 -28.08 -2.55 -4.96
CA GLN A 214 -29.26 -3.43 -5.07
C GLN A 214 -29.19 -4.59 -4.09
N ILE A 215 -28.03 -5.24 -3.99
CA ILE A 215 -27.82 -6.40 -3.11
C ILE A 215 -27.94 -5.97 -1.63
N GLN A 216 -27.21 -4.93 -1.23
CA GLN A 216 -27.10 -4.53 0.17
C GLN A 216 -28.37 -3.86 0.71
N TYR A 217 -29.07 -3.10 -0.14
CA TYR A 217 -30.32 -2.41 0.24
C TYR A 217 -31.57 -3.21 -0.12
N HIS A 218 -31.43 -4.41 -0.71
CA HIS A 218 -32.55 -5.26 -1.13
C HIS A 218 -33.57 -4.50 -1.98
N ASN A 219 -33.09 -3.58 -2.84
CA ASN A 219 -33.92 -2.70 -3.64
C ASN A 219 -33.45 -2.71 -5.12
N ARG A 220 -34.36 -3.09 -6.04
CA ARG A 220 -34.06 -3.14 -7.49
C ARG A 220 -33.63 -1.78 -8.07
N ASN A 221 -34.04 -0.68 -7.43
CA ASN A 221 -33.68 0.69 -7.84
C ASN A 221 -32.36 1.18 -7.20
N GLY A 222 -31.67 0.32 -6.45
CA GLY A 222 -30.44 0.68 -5.72
C GLY A 222 -30.71 1.55 -4.49
N ARG A 223 -29.75 2.41 -4.15
CA ARG A 223 -29.74 3.19 -2.90
C ARG A 223 -30.69 4.40 -2.88
N GLY A 224 -31.19 4.85 -4.01
CA GLY A 224 -31.99 6.07 -4.10
C GLY A 224 -31.19 7.34 -3.75
N LYS A 225 -31.93 8.39 -3.30
CA LYS A 225 -31.35 9.73 -3.07
C LYS A 225 -30.63 9.89 -1.72
N TYR A 226 -31.03 9.15 -0.71
CA TYR A 226 -30.68 9.42 0.70
C TYR A 226 -29.67 8.45 1.30
N LEU A 227 -29.53 7.26 0.72
CA LEU A 227 -28.60 6.25 1.21
C LEU A 227 -27.20 6.47 0.64
N PRO A 228 -26.14 6.19 1.44
CA PRO A 228 -24.76 6.24 0.97
C PRO A 228 -24.49 5.11 -0.05
N ALA A 229 -23.35 5.15 -0.72
CA ALA A 229 -22.88 4.03 -1.51
C ALA A 229 -22.71 2.79 -0.62
N ALA A 230 -23.29 1.67 -1.06
CA ALA A 230 -23.31 0.45 -0.26
C ALA A 230 -21.92 -0.15 -0.09
N GLU A 231 -21.64 -0.62 1.11
CA GLU A 231 -20.42 -1.34 1.49
C GLU A 231 -20.72 -2.81 1.73
N TYR A 232 -19.72 -3.67 1.53
CA TYR A 232 -19.77 -5.05 1.98
C TYR A 232 -18.45 -5.48 2.59
N SER A 233 -18.53 -6.47 3.46
CA SER A 233 -17.38 -7.21 3.95
C SER A 233 -17.76 -8.68 4.13
N PHE A 234 -16.82 -9.56 3.85
CA PHE A 234 -16.96 -10.98 4.16
C PHE A 234 -15.66 -11.50 4.75
N VAL A 235 -15.80 -12.57 5.52
CA VAL A 235 -14.72 -13.39 6.05
C VAL A 235 -15.20 -14.82 6.08
N ASN A 236 -14.35 -15.73 5.65
CA ASN A 236 -14.61 -17.16 5.70
C ASN A 236 -13.31 -17.92 6.01
N GLN A 237 -13.44 -19.17 6.41
CA GLN A 237 -12.33 -20.10 6.56
C GLN A 237 -12.40 -21.14 5.45
N VAL A 238 -11.33 -21.28 4.69
CA VAL A 238 -11.20 -22.30 3.63
C VAL A 238 -9.87 -23.01 3.85
N ASP A 239 -9.91 -24.32 4.03
CA ASP A 239 -8.75 -25.17 4.27
C ASP A 239 -7.81 -24.64 5.39
N GLY A 240 -8.42 -24.16 6.48
CA GLY A 240 -7.71 -23.61 7.64
C GLY A 240 -7.10 -22.24 7.42
N ARG A 241 -7.42 -21.55 6.32
CA ARG A 241 -6.93 -20.21 5.97
C ARG A 241 -8.04 -19.18 5.98
N GLY A 242 -7.74 -17.99 6.46
CA GLY A 242 -8.67 -16.87 6.37
C GLY A 242 -8.79 -16.37 4.93
N VAL A 243 -10.02 -16.34 4.40
CA VAL A 243 -10.37 -15.70 3.12
C VAL A 243 -11.28 -14.53 3.42
N TYR A 244 -10.91 -13.32 3.01
CA TYR A 244 -11.67 -12.14 3.38
C TYR A 244 -11.61 -11.01 2.36
N SER A 245 -12.64 -10.16 2.41
CA SER A 245 -12.65 -8.90 1.68
C SER A 245 -11.65 -7.92 2.29
N PHE A 246 -10.92 -7.21 1.45
CA PHE A 246 -9.94 -6.22 1.88
C PHE A 246 -10.14 -4.90 1.16
N CYS A 247 -10.14 -3.80 1.94
CA CYS A 247 -10.20 -2.45 1.38
C CYS A 247 -11.30 -2.27 0.32
N MET A 248 -12.56 -2.60 0.67
CA MET A 248 -13.71 -2.33 -0.19
C MET A 248 -13.87 -0.84 -0.38
N CYS A 249 -13.94 -0.38 -1.62
CA CYS A 249 -14.04 1.01 -2.06
C CYS A 249 -15.37 1.23 -2.77
N PRO A 250 -16.43 1.63 -2.05
CA PRO A 250 -17.72 1.89 -2.63
C PRO A 250 -17.69 3.15 -3.48
N GLY A 251 -18.36 3.13 -4.64
CA GLY A 251 -18.37 4.25 -5.57
C GLY A 251 -16.98 4.76 -5.93
N GLY A 252 -16.03 3.85 -6.14
CA GLY A 252 -14.62 4.14 -6.28
C GLY A 252 -14.01 3.64 -7.59
N PHE A 253 -12.70 3.57 -7.62
CA PHE A 253 -11.89 3.21 -8.78
C PHE A 253 -10.82 2.21 -8.39
N VAL A 254 -10.44 1.34 -9.33
CA VAL A 254 -9.21 0.55 -9.24
C VAL A 254 -8.05 1.41 -9.76
N VAL A 255 -6.94 1.42 -9.03
CA VAL A 255 -5.77 2.23 -9.36
C VAL A 255 -4.51 1.39 -9.36
N PRO A 256 -3.49 1.74 -10.19
CA PRO A 256 -2.19 1.10 -10.14
C PRO A 256 -1.49 1.48 -8.82
N ALA A 257 -0.87 0.51 -8.16
CA ALA A 257 -0.19 0.70 -6.89
C ALA A 257 1.22 0.09 -6.87
N ALA A 258 1.80 -0.18 -8.04
CA ALA A 258 3.16 -0.69 -8.16
C ALA A 258 4.17 0.33 -7.60
N SER A 259 5.17 -0.18 -6.89
CA SER A 259 6.28 0.60 -6.37
C SER A 259 7.54 0.53 -7.23
N GLY A 260 7.56 -0.33 -8.25
CA GLY A 260 8.65 -0.50 -9.19
C GLY A 260 8.16 -0.69 -10.63
N PRO A 261 9.03 -0.49 -11.64
CA PRO A 261 8.65 -0.47 -13.05
C PRO A 261 8.21 -1.84 -13.60
N GLU A 262 8.79 -2.93 -13.09
CA GLU A 262 8.51 -4.31 -13.53
C GLU A 262 7.54 -5.03 -12.59
N GLN A 263 6.60 -4.31 -12.04
CA GLN A 263 5.63 -4.80 -11.07
C GLN A 263 4.23 -4.34 -11.43
N ILE A 264 3.23 -5.16 -11.12
CA ILE A 264 1.83 -4.75 -11.08
C ILE A 264 1.27 -5.09 -9.70
N VAL A 265 0.73 -4.06 -9.09
CA VAL A 265 -0.14 -4.13 -7.92
C VAL A 265 -1.32 -3.21 -8.18
N VAL A 266 -2.50 -3.63 -7.82
CA VAL A 266 -3.69 -2.79 -7.92
C VAL A 266 -4.27 -2.52 -6.54
N ASN A 267 -4.78 -1.31 -6.36
CA ASN A 267 -5.49 -0.92 -5.15
C ASN A 267 -6.81 -0.22 -5.51
N GLY A 268 -7.58 0.18 -4.52
CA GLY A 268 -8.80 0.94 -4.70
C GLY A 268 -8.73 2.28 -4.02
N MET A 269 -9.46 3.24 -4.58
CA MET A 269 -9.70 4.55 -3.96
C MET A 269 -11.13 5.00 -4.20
N SER A 270 -11.66 5.85 -3.34
CA SER A 270 -12.95 6.49 -3.53
C SER A 270 -12.86 7.99 -3.27
N PRO A 271 -13.55 8.80 -4.07
CA PRO A 271 -13.75 10.21 -3.75
C PRO A 271 -14.67 10.36 -2.53
N SER A 272 -14.65 11.51 -1.90
CA SER A 272 -15.45 11.77 -0.68
C SER A 272 -16.95 11.57 -0.86
N ASN A 273 -17.48 11.77 -2.07
CA ASN A 273 -18.90 11.56 -2.42
C ASN A 273 -19.22 10.11 -2.80
N ARG A 274 -18.23 9.23 -2.99
CA ARG A 274 -18.41 7.83 -3.40
C ARG A 274 -19.39 7.68 -4.58
N GLY A 275 -19.24 8.56 -5.56
CA GLY A 275 -20.20 8.75 -6.67
C GLY A 275 -19.81 8.08 -7.99
N SER A 276 -18.77 7.27 -8.03
CA SER A 276 -18.42 6.51 -9.24
C SER A 276 -19.48 5.45 -9.55
N ARG A 277 -19.57 5.08 -10.82
CA ARG A 277 -20.41 3.94 -11.27
C ARG A 277 -19.84 2.57 -10.86
N TRP A 278 -18.63 2.53 -10.29
CA TRP A 278 -17.93 1.32 -9.90
C TRP A 278 -17.81 1.21 -8.39
N SER A 279 -17.72 -0.01 -7.92
CA SER A 279 -17.28 -0.38 -6.57
C SER A 279 -16.26 -1.50 -6.69
N ASN A 280 -15.29 -1.55 -5.78
CA ASN A 280 -14.28 -2.60 -5.85
C ASN A 280 -13.83 -3.04 -4.45
N SER A 281 -13.30 -4.25 -4.35
CA SER A 281 -12.75 -4.81 -3.10
C SER A 281 -11.65 -5.82 -3.42
N GLY A 282 -10.61 -5.86 -2.60
CA GLY A 282 -9.74 -7.02 -2.57
C GLY A 282 -10.50 -8.26 -2.07
N MET A 283 -10.17 -9.40 -2.61
CA MET A 283 -10.47 -10.72 -2.04
C MET A 283 -9.13 -11.43 -1.86
N VAL A 284 -8.78 -11.68 -0.62
CA VAL A 284 -7.44 -12.15 -0.26
C VAL A 284 -7.48 -13.37 0.63
N VAL A 285 -6.42 -14.16 0.54
CA VAL A 285 -6.18 -15.37 1.32
C VAL A 285 -4.93 -15.17 2.16
N GLU A 286 -4.97 -15.60 3.41
CA GLU A 286 -3.83 -15.59 4.31
C GLU A 286 -2.75 -16.58 3.84
N LEU A 287 -1.51 -16.09 3.77
CA LEU A 287 -0.30 -16.89 3.57
C LEU A 287 0.63 -16.74 4.75
N ARG A 288 1.23 -17.83 5.15
CA ARG A 288 2.17 -17.92 6.26
C ARG A 288 3.59 -18.12 5.74
N PRO A 289 4.63 -17.79 6.52
CA PRO A 289 6.01 -18.04 6.12
C PRO A 289 6.28 -19.49 5.70
N GLU A 290 5.70 -20.47 6.42
CA GLU A 290 5.86 -21.91 6.17
C GLU A 290 5.37 -22.32 4.78
N ASP A 291 4.36 -21.64 4.25
CA ASP A 291 3.82 -21.90 2.90
C ASP A 291 4.83 -21.52 1.79
N ILE A 292 5.69 -20.53 2.09
CA ILE A 292 6.63 -19.98 1.12
C ILE A 292 7.95 -20.72 1.13
N GLU A 293 8.33 -21.35 2.22
CA GLU A 293 9.55 -22.14 2.30
C GLU A 293 9.52 -23.29 1.28
N GLN A 294 8.41 -24.04 1.22
CA GLN A 294 8.22 -25.09 0.24
C GLN A 294 8.17 -24.56 -1.19
N PHE A 295 7.40 -23.49 -1.42
CA PHE A 295 7.28 -22.85 -2.73
C PHE A 295 8.62 -22.36 -3.28
N THR A 296 9.49 -21.83 -2.42
CA THR A 296 10.80 -21.32 -2.84
C THR A 296 11.72 -22.44 -3.29
N ILE A 297 11.69 -23.61 -2.64
CA ILE A 297 12.48 -24.78 -3.00
C ILE A 297 12.05 -25.30 -4.39
N ASP A 298 10.76 -25.47 -4.59
CA ASP A 298 10.20 -26.03 -5.83
C ASP A 298 10.42 -25.10 -7.05
N ASN A 299 10.22 -23.80 -6.87
CA ASN A 299 10.43 -22.84 -7.94
C ASN A 299 11.90 -22.52 -8.23
N LEU A 300 12.79 -22.63 -7.25
CA LEU A 300 14.23 -22.57 -7.48
C LEU A 300 14.68 -23.73 -8.37
N GLN A 301 14.16 -24.92 -8.15
CA GLN A 301 14.44 -26.09 -9.02
C GLN A 301 13.88 -25.90 -10.43
N PHE A 302 12.68 -25.35 -10.57
CA PHE A 302 12.06 -25.05 -11.87
C PHE A 302 12.82 -23.96 -12.64
N THR A 303 13.23 -22.89 -11.96
CA THR A 303 14.02 -21.80 -12.58
C THR A 303 15.39 -22.29 -13.02
N ILE A 304 16.05 -23.15 -12.25
CA ILE A 304 17.33 -23.76 -12.62
C ILE A 304 17.17 -24.65 -13.86
N SER A 305 16.07 -25.41 -13.96
CA SER A 305 15.81 -26.26 -15.13
C SER A 305 15.53 -25.48 -16.43
N MET A 306 14.95 -24.29 -16.33
CA MET A 306 14.70 -23.41 -17.48
C MET A 306 15.93 -22.60 -17.93
N GLN A 307 16.92 -22.39 -17.06
CA GLN A 307 18.14 -21.62 -17.38
C GLN A 307 19.27 -22.45 -18.02
N HIS A 308 19.08 -23.74 -18.23
CA HIS A 308 20.10 -24.59 -18.88
C HIS A 308 20.35 -24.25 -20.35
N ASP A 309 19.58 -23.34 -20.96
CA ASP A 309 19.75 -22.92 -22.37
C ASP A 309 20.40 -21.53 -22.57
N SER A 310 20.80 -20.83 -21.51
CA SER A 310 21.60 -19.60 -21.66
C SER A 310 22.56 -19.39 -20.49
N ALA A 311 23.83 -19.49 -20.78
CA ALA A 311 24.93 -19.28 -19.86
C ALA A 311 24.97 -17.82 -19.34
N ALA A 312 24.36 -17.56 -18.20
CA ALA A 312 24.66 -16.41 -17.38
C ALA A 312 24.74 -16.86 -15.92
N ASN A 313 25.94 -16.71 -15.35
CA ASN A 313 26.27 -16.99 -13.96
C ASN A 313 25.37 -16.16 -13.01
N CYS A 314 24.18 -16.64 -12.72
CA CYS A 314 23.34 -16.10 -11.66
C CYS A 314 23.51 -17.00 -10.44
N GLN A 315 24.47 -16.66 -9.57
CA GLN A 315 24.50 -17.18 -8.23
C GLN A 315 23.21 -16.69 -7.54
N LEU A 316 22.28 -17.63 -7.32
CA LEU A 316 21.10 -17.36 -6.51
C LEU A 316 21.56 -16.90 -5.11
N PRO A 317 21.13 -15.74 -4.63
CA PRO A 317 21.43 -15.35 -3.28
C PRO A 317 20.88 -16.45 -2.37
N THR A 318 21.66 -16.89 -1.40
CA THR A 318 21.18 -17.70 -0.28
C THR A 318 19.92 -17.04 0.23
N VAL A 319 18.77 -17.71 0.08
CA VAL A 319 17.47 -17.10 0.41
C VAL A 319 17.50 -16.81 1.90
N ASN A 320 17.65 -15.53 2.26
CA ASN A 320 17.53 -15.13 3.64
C ASN A 320 16.07 -15.38 4.04
N SER A 321 15.84 -16.38 4.89
CA SER A 321 14.51 -16.79 5.34
C SER A 321 13.69 -15.63 5.91
N GLN A 322 14.38 -14.64 6.48
CA GLN A 322 13.77 -13.41 7.02
C GLN A 322 13.10 -12.54 5.95
N LEU A 323 13.54 -12.60 4.69
CA LEU A 323 13.00 -11.86 3.55
C LEU A 323 12.13 -12.70 2.61
N SER A 324 11.88 -13.97 2.94
CA SER A 324 11.16 -14.92 2.07
C SER A 324 9.80 -14.38 1.61
N MET A 325 9.01 -13.83 2.53
CA MET A 325 7.69 -13.28 2.22
C MET A 325 7.77 -12.05 1.30
N MET A 326 8.80 -11.22 1.45
CA MET A 326 9.04 -10.06 0.59
C MET A 326 9.42 -10.50 -0.83
N TYR A 327 10.30 -11.49 -0.97
CA TYR A 327 10.67 -12.04 -2.28
C TYR A 327 9.49 -12.70 -2.97
N PHE A 328 8.63 -13.37 -2.23
CA PHE A 328 7.39 -13.93 -2.77
C PHE A 328 6.45 -12.84 -3.29
N GLN A 329 6.27 -11.73 -2.57
CA GLN A 329 5.51 -10.58 -3.07
C GLN A 329 6.09 -10.03 -4.37
N GLU A 330 7.41 -9.84 -4.43
CA GLU A 330 8.09 -9.35 -5.63
C GLU A 330 7.92 -10.30 -6.82
N TYR A 331 8.00 -11.59 -6.56
CA TYR A 331 7.75 -12.61 -7.58
C TYR A 331 6.33 -12.50 -8.16
N LEU A 332 5.31 -12.43 -7.30
CA LEU A 332 3.91 -12.29 -7.74
C LEU A 332 3.66 -11.01 -8.53
N GLU A 333 4.18 -9.90 -8.06
CA GLU A 333 4.03 -8.59 -8.70
C GLU A 333 4.71 -8.57 -10.08
N ARG A 334 5.87 -9.21 -10.19
CA ARG A 334 6.57 -9.39 -11.46
C ARG A 334 5.83 -10.34 -12.41
N LEU A 335 5.30 -11.45 -11.89
CA LEU A 335 4.48 -12.36 -12.67
C LEU A 335 3.23 -11.65 -13.22
N CYS A 336 2.55 -10.83 -12.41
CA CYS A 336 1.45 -10.00 -12.88
C CYS A 336 1.87 -9.05 -13.99
N TRP A 337 3.05 -8.44 -13.90
CA TRP A 337 3.60 -7.56 -14.93
C TRP A 337 3.90 -8.31 -16.23
N GLN A 338 4.47 -9.49 -16.15
CA GLN A 338 4.70 -10.35 -17.31
C GLN A 338 3.37 -10.74 -17.99
N GLN A 339 2.37 -11.15 -17.21
CA GLN A 339 1.02 -11.43 -17.70
C GLN A 339 0.28 -10.19 -18.20
N GLY A 340 0.67 -9.00 -17.77
CA GLY A 340 0.19 -7.69 -18.18
C GLY A 340 0.90 -7.12 -19.43
N ASN A 341 1.48 -7.96 -20.26
CA ASN A 341 2.23 -7.57 -21.47
C ASN A 341 3.46 -6.71 -21.18
N MET A 342 4.10 -6.91 -20.04
CA MET A 342 5.28 -6.12 -19.58
C MET A 342 4.99 -4.60 -19.52
N LYS A 343 3.75 -4.26 -19.16
CA LYS A 343 3.25 -2.88 -18.99
C LYS A 343 2.45 -2.81 -17.70
N GLN A 344 1.82 -1.67 -17.43
CA GLN A 344 0.90 -1.51 -16.30
C GLN A 344 -0.54 -1.95 -16.62
N THR A 345 -0.78 -2.62 -17.76
CA THR A 345 -2.04 -3.28 -18.08
C THR A 345 -2.26 -4.46 -17.15
N ALA A 346 -3.34 -4.48 -16.38
CA ALA A 346 -3.55 -5.52 -15.37
C ALA A 346 -4.10 -6.82 -15.98
N PRO A 347 -3.53 -7.98 -15.65
CA PRO A 347 -4.13 -9.27 -16.00
C PRO A 347 -5.47 -9.42 -15.29
N ALA A 348 -6.49 -9.82 -16.04
CA ALA A 348 -7.85 -9.88 -15.56
C ALA A 348 -8.62 -11.08 -16.11
N GLN A 349 -9.65 -11.48 -15.37
CA GLN A 349 -10.57 -12.57 -15.74
C GLN A 349 -11.96 -12.28 -15.19
N ARG A 350 -13.01 -12.65 -15.92
CA ARG A 350 -14.38 -12.59 -15.39
C ARG A 350 -14.53 -13.60 -14.24
N MET A 351 -15.19 -13.21 -13.16
CA MET A 351 -15.41 -14.07 -12.00
C MET A 351 -16.06 -15.41 -12.37
N ALA A 352 -17.07 -15.38 -13.26
CA ALA A 352 -17.75 -16.58 -13.73
C ALA A 352 -16.84 -17.53 -14.54
N ASP A 353 -15.86 -16.97 -15.26
CA ASP A 353 -14.91 -17.78 -16.02
C ASP A 353 -13.80 -18.32 -15.09
N PHE A 354 -13.37 -17.52 -14.12
CA PHE A 354 -12.43 -17.94 -13.10
C PHE A 354 -12.94 -19.18 -12.35
N THR A 355 -14.18 -19.16 -11.86
CA THR A 355 -14.79 -20.28 -11.15
C THR A 355 -15.01 -21.52 -12.04
N LYS A 356 -15.17 -21.33 -13.34
CA LYS A 356 -15.31 -22.41 -14.33
C LYS A 356 -13.98 -22.85 -14.94
N LYS A 357 -12.86 -22.31 -14.48
CA LYS A 357 -11.52 -22.57 -15.00
C LYS A 357 -11.41 -22.33 -16.53
N LYS A 358 -11.98 -21.24 -17.02
CA LYS A 358 -12.02 -20.87 -18.44
C LYS A 358 -11.38 -19.51 -18.68
N LEU A 359 -10.65 -19.34 -19.79
CA LEU A 359 -10.16 -18.04 -20.22
C LEU A 359 -11.34 -17.14 -20.58
N SER A 360 -11.30 -15.88 -20.18
CA SER A 360 -12.24 -14.86 -20.62
C SER A 360 -11.82 -14.33 -22.00
N TYR A 361 -12.68 -14.45 -23.00
CA TYR A 361 -12.41 -13.92 -24.35
C TYR A 361 -12.71 -12.42 -24.45
N ASP A 362 -13.59 -11.92 -23.61
CA ASP A 362 -13.95 -10.52 -23.50
C ASP A 362 -13.94 -10.09 -22.03
N LEU A 363 -13.57 -8.85 -21.78
CA LEU A 363 -13.59 -8.25 -20.46
C LEU A 363 -14.57 -7.08 -20.44
N PRO A 364 -15.32 -6.87 -19.35
CA PRO A 364 -16.20 -5.72 -19.20
C PRO A 364 -15.37 -4.43 -19.12
N GLU A 365 -16.07 -3.28 -19.24
CA GLU A 365 -15.48 -1.99 -18.91
C GLU A 365 -14.94 -1.97 -17.48
N THR A 366 -13.91 -1.19 -17.26
CA THR A 366 -13.20 -1.07 -15.96
C THR A 366 -12.93 0.39 -15.60
N SER A 367 -12.77 0.66 -14.34
CA SER A 367 -12.24 1.93 -13.85
C SER A 367 -10.71 2.01 -13.87
N TYR A 368 -10.02 0.90 -14.12
CA TYR A 368 -8.57 0.83 -14.14
C TYR A 368 -7.99 1.51 -15.38
N ALA A 369 -7.45 2.71 -15.21
CA ALA A 369 -7.03 3.56 -16.32
C ALA A 369 -5.95 2.96 -17.25
N PRO A 370 -4.94 2.18 -16.78
CA PRO A 370 -3.99 1.55 -17.69
C PRO A 370 -4.57 0.44 -18.56
N GLY A 371 -5.80 -0.01 -18.28
CA GLY A 371 -6.48 -1.05 -19.02
C GLY A 371 -6.22 -2.47 -18.53
N LEU A 372 -7.00 -3.40 -19.08
CA LEU A 372 -6.96 -4.81 -18.73
C LEU A 372 -6.48 -5.67 -19.90
N VAL A 373 -5.89 -6.80 -19.57
CA VAL A 373 -5.59 -7.87 -20.53
C VAL A 373 -6.18 -9.19 -20.01
N SER A 374 -6.80 -9.96 -20.88
CA SER A 374 -7.29 -11.29 -20.51
C SER A 374 -6.13 -12.21 -20.16
N SER A 375 -6.21 -12.83 -18.98
CA SER A 375 -5.21 -13.77 -18.49
C SER A 375 -5.90 -14.89 -17.69
N PRO A 376 -5.44 -16.15 -17.78
CA PRO A 376 -6.03 -17.27 -17.05
C PRO A 376 -5.60 -17.26 -15.57
N LEU A 377 -6.08 -16.28 -14.80
CA LEU A 377 -5.76 -16.11 -13.38
C LEU A 377 -5.99 -17.41 -12.58
N HIS A 378 -7.06 -18.16 -12.89
CA HIS A 378 -7.37 -19.44 -12.27
C HIS A 378 -6.28 -20.49 -12.45
N PHE A 379 -5.43 -20.35 -13.46
CA PHE A 379 -4.34 -21.26 -13.74
C PHE A 379 -3.08 -20.87 -12.96
N TRP A 380 -2.51 -19.71 -13.23
CA TRP A 380 -1.21 -19.36 -12.68
C TRP A 380 -1.25 -18.83 -11.23
N ILE A 381 -2.37 -18.26 -10.76
CA ILE A 381 -2.53 -17.95 -9.33
C ILE A 381 -2.69 -19.25 -8.54
N CYS A 382 -3.43 -20.25 -9.06
CA CYS A 382 -3.62 -21.53 -8.37
C CYS A 382 -2.35 -22.38 -8.33
N LEU A 383 -1.48 -22.30 -9.34
CA LEU A 383 -0.17 -22.99 -9.32
C LEU A 383 0.72 -22.57 -8.14
N LEU A 384 0.43 -21.42 -7.54
CA LEU A 384 1.11 -20.95 -6.34
C LEU A 384 0.67 -21.70 -5.08
N TYR A 385 -0.43 -22.49 -5.14
CA TYR A 385 -1.02 -23.20 -4.02
C TYR A 385 -1.03 -24.72 -4.15
N THR A 386 -0.62 -25.25 -5.29
CA THR A 386 -0.68 -26.69 -5.56
C THR A 386 0.61 -27.17 -6.23
N SER A 387 1.61 -27.50 -5.43
CA SER A 387 2.72 -28.35 -5.88
C SER A 387 2.26 -29.81 -6.11
N ASP A 388 1.08 -30.19 -5.64
CA ASP A 388 0.60 -31.57 -5.68
C ASP A 388 -0.37 -31.89 -6.84
N ALA A 389 -0.67 -30.94 -7.72
CA ALA A 389 -1.64 -31.15 -8.82
C ALA A 389 -1.01 -31.47 -10.18
N ALA A 390 0.27 -31.83 -10.22
CA ALA A 390 0.95 -32.20 -11.47
C ALA A 390 0.92 -33.73 -11.75
N ASP A 391 0.34 -34.53 -10.88
CA ASP A 391 0.34 -36.01 -11.00
C ASP A 391 -1.06 -36.65 -11.09
N GLU A 392 -2.11 -35.91 -11.53
CA GLU A 392 -3.38 -36.52 -11.94
C GLU A 392 -3.85 -36.03 -13.31
#